data_b3113c05acdef1a9fe0f36fd463e3c03
#
_entry.id   b3113c05acdef1a9fe0f36fd463e3c03
#
_cell.length_a   1.000
_cell.length_b   1.000
_cell.length_c   1.000
_cell.angle_alpha   90.00
_cell.angle_beta   90.00
_cell.angle_gamma   90.00
#
_symmetry.space_group_name_H-M   'P 1'
#
loop_
_entity.id
_entity.type
_entity.pdbx_description
1 polymer ?
#
loop_
_entity_poly.entity_id
_entity_poly.type
_entity_poly.pdbx_seq_one_letter_code
_entity_poly.pdbx_strand_id
1 'polypeptide(L)'
;YNRKNNETYTRALRDFHNRYVKNKIITSASNPGNTLIDMSVGKAGDLQKWLDAKLSFVFGIDYSKDNIENKMDGACARYIKQKRKIKRMFDALFINGSAVLNIRNTDSAFDPKGKRIINALIGRGEKDRNRLGNGVYKHFGRVRDGFDVISNQFSIHYFFSDVNSVNEFARNCSQNSKIGGYVVGC
;
A
#
# COMPACT_ATOMS: atom_id res chain seq x y z
N TYR A 1 14.98 -1.91 -9.12
CA TYR A 1 15.22 -2.04 -7.66
C TYR A 1 15.69 -3.43 -7.21
N ASN A 2 15.84 -4.37 -8.14
CA ASN A 2 16.23 -5.76 -7.83
C ASN A 2 17.73 -6.02 -8.03
N ARG A 3 18.61 -5.03 -7.93
CA ARG A 3 20.06 -5.23 -8.11
C ARG A 3 20.70 -5.86 -6.87
N LYS A 4 21.33 -7.01 -7.06
CA LYS A 4 22.06 -7.78 -6.04
C LYS A 4 23.39 -7.15 -5.60
N ASN A 5 23.89 -6.09 -6.22
CA ASN A 5 25.18 -5.48 -5.88
C ASN A 5 25.03 -4.39 -4.84
N ASN A 6 25.59 -4.63 -3.67
CA ASN A 6 25.56 -3.77 -2.48
C ASN A 6 26.55 -2.59 -2.50
N GLU A 7 27.40 -2.48 -3.49
CA GLU A 7 28.43 -1.43 -3.59
C GLU A 7 28.03 -0.39 -4.64
N THR A 8 27.24 0.58 -4.23
CA THR A 8 26.98 1.78 -5.04
C THR A 8 27.36 3.03 -4.24
N TYR A 9 27.98 4.01 -4.91
CA TYR A 9 28.32 5.32 -4.32
C TYR A 9 27.12 6.01 -3.65
N THR A 10 25.90 5.65 -4.06
CA THR A 10 24.62 6.19 -3.52
C THR A 10 24.07 5.40 -2.34
N ARG A 11 24.79 4.42 -1.79
CA ARG A 11 24.28 3.56 -0.70
C ARG A 11 23.92 4.37 0.54
N ALA A 12 24.80 5.29 0.96
CA ALA A 12 24.57 6.11 2.15
C ALA A 12 23.34 7.01 1.97
N LEU A 13 23.19 7.64 0.80
CA LEU A 13 22.03 8.47 0.47
C LEU A 13 20.74 7.64 0.46
N ARG A 14 20.75 6.46 -0.18
CA ARG A 14 19.62 5.53 -0.21
C ARG A 14 19.22 5.06 1.19
N ASP A 15 20.19 4.72 2.02
CA ASP A 15 19.95 4.27 3.39
C ASP A 15 19.41 5.41 4.26
N PHE A 16 19.92 6.64 4.10
CA PHE A 16 19.37 7.83 4.75
C PHE A 16 17.92 8.06 4.37
N HIS A 17 17.61 8.10 3.08
CA HIS A 17 16.22 8.27 2.62
C HIS A 17 15.31 7.14 3.10
N ASN A 18 15.78 5.89 3.00
CA ASN A 18 14.95 4.74 3.32
C ASN A 18 14.71 4.57 4.83
N ARG A 19 15.76 4.79 5.65
CA ARG A 19 15.67 4.54 7.10
C ARG A 19 15.22 5.75 7.88
N TYR A 20 15.60 6.96 7.45
CA TYR A 20 15.30 8.19 8.19
C TYR A 20 14.14 8.97 7.54
N VAL A 21 14.28 9.42 6.28
CA VAL A 21 13.28 10.29 5.65
C VAL A 21 11.91 9.61 5.56
N LYS A 22 11.83 8.44 4.93
CA LYS A 22 10.57 7.70 4.83
C LYS A 22 9.96 7.36 6.19
N ASN A 23 10.80 6.92 7.14
CA ASN A 23 10.30 6.59 8.48
C ASN A 23 9.69 7.84 9.14
N LYS A 24 10.39 8.97 9.10
CA LYS A 24 9.91 10.23 9.65
C LYS A 24 8.59 10.68 9.00
N ILE A 25 8.50 10.64 7.67
CA ILE A 25 7.31 11.05 6.92
C ILE A 25 6.11 10.18 7.30
N ILE A 26 6.25 8.85 7.29
CA ILE A 26 5.16 7.93 7.58
C ILE A 26 4.72 8.05 9.05
N THR A 27 5.67 8.06 10.00
CA THR A 27 5.33 8.11 11.43
C THR A 27 4.75 9.45 11.85
N SER A 28 5.20 10.58 11.26
CA SER A 28 4.66 11.90 11.59
C SER A 28 3.24 12.13 11.08
N ALA A 29 2.85 11.46 9.98
CA ALA A 29 1.50 11.56 9.42
C ALA A 29 0.54 10.50 9.97
N SER A 30 1.01 9.61 10.85
CA SER A 30 0.22 8.48 11.34
C SER A 30 0.00 8.56 12.84
N ASN A 31 -1.20 8.21 13.26
CA ASN A 31 -1.52 7.92 14.67
C ASN A 31 -1.68 6.40 14.86
N PRO A 32 -1.41 5.87 16.07
CA PRO A 32 -1.69 4.48 16.38
C PRO A 32 -3.12 4.08 16.02
N GLY A 33 -3.27 2.96 15.29
CA GLY A 33 -4.57 2.49 14.83
C GLY A 33 -5.00 3.01 13.45
N ASN A 34 -4.28 3.94 12.86
CA ASN A 34 -4.59 4.44 11.52
C ASN A 34 -4.53 3.36 10.44
N THR A 35 -5.20 3.65 9.33
CA THR A 35 -5.17 2.87 8.08
C THR A 35 -4.32 3.60 7.05
N LEU A 36 -3.55 2.86 6.26
CA LEU A 36 -2.69 3.42 5.23
C LEU A 36 -2.89 2.69 3.90
N ILE A 37 -2.94 3.44 2.80
CA ILE A 37 -2.75 2.91 1.46
C ILE A 37 -1.36 3.29 0.95
N ASP A 38 -0.61 2.30 0.42
CA ASP A 38 0.64 2.51 -0.29
C ASP A 38 0.42 2.29 -1.79
N MET A 39 0.55 3.36 -2.57
CA MET A 39 0.23 3.38 -4.01
C MET A 39 1.30 2.72 -4.89
N SER A 40 2.46 2.37 -4.31
CA SER A 40 3.57 1.72 -5.00
C SER A 40 4.39 0.90 -4.01
N VAL A 41 3.73 -0.08 -3.42
CA VAL A 41 4.21 -0.83 -2.26
C VAL A 41 5.50 -1.62 -2.50
N GLY A 42 5.85 -1.89 -3.75
CA GLY A 42 6.98 -2.73 -4.10
C GLY A 42 6.89 -4.10 -3.41
N LYS A 43 8.01 -4.54 -2.89
CA LYS A 43 8.10 -5.76 -2.06
C LYS A 43 7.82 -5.49 -0.57
N ALA A 44 6.98 -4.52 -0.23
CA ALA A 44 6.69 -4.07 1.13
C ALA A 44 7.97 -3.68 1.92
N GLY A 45 8.79 -2.83 1.31
CA GLY A 45 10.04 -2.34 1.92
C GLY A 45 9.82 -1.47 3.16
N ASP A 46 8.62 -0.91 3.30
CA ASP A 46 8.26 0.01 4.38
C ASP A 46 7.55 -0.68 5.57
N LEU A 47 7.53 -2.02 5.58
CA LEU A 47 6.87 -2.85 6.58
C LEU A 47 7.24 -2.50 8.02
N GLN A 48 8.55 -2.24 8.30
CA GLN A 48 8.99 -1.82 9.63
C GLN A 48 8.46 -0.44 10.00
N LYS A 49 8.35 0.49 9.05
CA LYS A 49 7.83 1.85 9.27
C LYS A 49 6.35 1.84 9.64
N TRP A 50 5.58 0.92 9.03
CA TRP A 50 4.17 0.71 9.38
C TRP A 50 3.99 0.12 10.77
N LEU A 51 4.94 -0.72 11.22
CA LEU A 51 5.00 -1.22 12.60
C LEU A 51 5.33 -0.10 13.58
N ASP A 52 6.35 0.71 13.27
CA ASP A 52 6.78 1.84 14.10
C ASP A 52 5.65 2.89 14.25
N ALA A 53 4.89 3.12 13.17
CA ALA A 53 3.71 3.97 13.15
C ALA A 53 2.49 3.35 13.86
N LYS A 54 2.57 2.09 14.32
CA LYS A 54 1.49 1.34 14.99
C LYS A 54 0.19 1.34 14.18
N LEU A 55 0.29 1.21 12.87
CA LEU A 55 -0.89 1.13 11.99
C LEU A 55 -1.75 -0.08 12.33
N SER A 56 -3.05 0.00 12.05
CA SER A 56 -3.97 -1.13 12.21
C SER A 56 -4.20 -1.91 10.93
N PHE A 57 -4.07 -1.24 9.77
CA PHE A 57 -4.30 -1.84 8.47
C PHE A 57 -3.50 -1.12 7.37
N VAL A 58 -2.94 -1.91 6.45
CA VAL A 58 -2.26 -1.41 5.25
C VAL A 58 -2.86 -2.07 4.01
N PHE A 59 -3.15 -1.26 3.00
CA PHE A 59 -3.49 -1.72 1.66
C PHE A 59 -2.40 -1.29 0.70
N GLY A 60 -1.80 -2.22 -0.04
CA GLY A 60 -0.72 -1.93 -0.96
C GLY A 60 -1.06 -2.31 -2.40
N ILE A 61 -0.70 -1.45 -3.34
CA ILE A 61 -0.83 -1.67 -4.77
C ILE A 61 0.55 -1.61 -5.40
N ASP A 62 0.87 -2.53 -6.31
CA ASP A 62 2.09 -2.47 -7.11
C ASP A 62 1.85 -3.00 -8.51
N TYR A 63 2.46 -2.32 -9.49
CA TYR A 63 2.38 -2.68 -10.91
C TYR A 63 3.03 -4.04 -11.20
N SER A 64 4.11 -4.35 -10.52
CA SER A 64 4.84 -5.60 -10.70
C SER A 64 4.19 -6.75 -9.92
N LYS A 65 3.68 -7.73 -10.64
CA LYS A 65 3.15 -8.96 -10.04
C LYS A 65 4.21 -9.68 -9.20
N ASP A 66 5.46 -9.69 -9.64
CA ASP A 66 6.57 -10.28 -8.89
C ASP A 66 6.79 -9.58 -7.53
N ASN A 67 6.66 -8.26 -7.49
CA ASN A 67 6.76 -7.53 -6.24
C ASN A 67 5.70 -7.95 -5.21
N ILE A 68 4.50 -8.31 -5.66
CA ILE A 68 3.40 -8.74 -4.80
C ILE A 68 3.47 -10.23 -4.48
N GLU A 69 3.60 -11.09 -5.50
CA GLU A 69 3.32 -12.53 -5.41
C GLU A 69 4.58 -13.41 -5.33
N ASN A 70 5.79 -12.86 -5.46
CA ASN A 70 7.00 -13.65 -5.34
C ASN A 70 7.04 -14.40 -4.00
N LYS A 71 7.14 -15.73 -4.07
CA LYS A 71 7.05 -16.60 -2.88
C LYS A 71 8.21 -16.45 -1.91
N MET A 72 9.35 -15.94 -2.38
CA MET A 72 10.56 -15.77 -1.56
C MET A 72 10.62 -14.40 -0.86
N ASP A 73 10.35 -13.34 -1.61
CA ASP A 73 10.62 -11.97 -1.16
C ASP A 73 9.56 -10.94 -1.60
N GLY A 74 8.44 -11.36 -2.19
CA GLY A 74 7.32 -10.49 -2.51
C GLY A 74 6.62 -9.94 -1.26
N ALA A 75 5.81 -8.91 -1.45
CA ALA A 75 5.11 -8.21 -0.36
C ALA A 75 4.29 -9.17 0.52
N CYS A 76 3.53 -10.09 -0.10
CA CYS A 76 2.76 -11.11 0.62
C CYS A 76 3.65 -12.03 1.46
N ALA A 77 4.74 -12.56 0.86
CA ALA A 77 5.66 -13.46 1.53
C ALA A 77 6.37 -12.79 2.72
N ARG A 78 6.86 -11.56 2.52
CA ARG A 78 7.51 -10.77 3.57
C ARG A 78 6.57 -10.43 4.72
N TYR A 79 5.34 -10.02 4.40
CA TYR A 79 4.31 -9.75 5.40
C TYR A 79 3.98 -11.00 6.23
N ILE A 80 3.73 -12.14 5.59
CA ILE A 80 3.41 -13.40 6.29
C ILE A 80 4.57 -13.83 7.18
N LYS A 81 5.83 -13.72 6.69
CA LYS A 81 7.03 -14.02 7.47
C LYS A 81 7.14 -13.17 8.74
N GLN A 82 6.86 -11.87 8.65
CA GLN A 82 6.85 -10.99 9.80
C GLN A 82 5.67 -11.25 10.74
N LYS A 83 4.48 -11.49 10.19
CA LYS A 83 3.27 -11.76 11.00
C LYS A 83 3.39 -13.01 11.85
N ARG A 84 4.16 -14.01 11.40
CA ARG A 84 4.46 -15.21 12.21
C ARG A 84 5.36 -14.93 13.40
N LYS A 85 6.18 -13.86 13.34
CA LYS A 85 7.13 -13.48 14.40
C LYS A 85 6.54 -12.48 15.39
N ILE A 86 5.62 -11.63 14.96
CA ILE A 86 5.10 -10.52 15.73
C ILE A 86 3.65 -10.78 16.10
N LYS A 87 3.39 -11.06 17.38
CA LYS A 87 2.07 -11.43 17.91
C LYS A 87 0.98 -10.39 17.64
N ARG A 88 1.32 -9.10 17.71
CA ARG A 88 0.40 -7.97 17.48
C ARG A 88 0.89 -7.13 16.30
N MET A 89 0.76 -7.68 15.11
CA MET A 89 1.08 -6.98 13.87
C MET A 89 -0.22 -6.48 13.20
N PHE A 90 -0.13 -5.33 12.54
CA PHE A 90 -1.23 -4.81 11.72
C PHE A 90 -1.68 -5.83 10.66
N ASP A 91 -2.88 -5.66 10.14
CA ASP A 91 -3.35 -6.43 9.00
C ASP A 91 -2.97 -5.75 7.68
N ALA A 92 -2.72 -6.55 6.64
CA ALA A 92 -2.43 -6.01 5.32
C ALA A 92 -3.07 -6.85 4.21
N LEU A 93 -3.42 -6.16 3.12
CA LEU A 93 -3.80 -6.75 1.84
C LEU A 93 -2.98 -6.09 0.73
N PHE A 94 -2.53 -6.90 -0.22
CA PHE A 94 -1.76 -6.42 -1.36
C PHE A 94 -2.40 -6.91 -2.66
N ILE A 95 -2.39 -6.04 -3.69
CA ILE A 95 -2.89 -6.39 -5.03
C ILE A 95 -1.87 -6.03 -6.10
N ASN A 96 -1.89 -6.79 -7.18
CA ASN A 96 -1.21 -6.42 -8.41
C ASN A 96 -2.11 -5.44 -9.18
N GLY A 97 -1.58 -4.26 -9.49
CA GLY A 97 -2.35 -3.21 -10.12
C GLY A 97 -1.57 -1.92 -10.32
N SER A 98 -2.21 -0.92 -10.86
CA SER A 98 -1.63 0.39 -11.11
C SER A 98 -2.43 1.49 -10.44
N ALA A 99 -1.80 2.24 -9.53
CA ALA A 99 -2.43 3.37 -8.88
C ALA A 99 -2.46 4.65 -9.76
N VAL A 100 -1.93 4.61 -11.00
CA VAL A 100 -2.21 5.63 -12.04
C VAL A 100 -3.61 5.48 -12.64
N LEU A 101 -4.32 4.40 -12.30
CA LEU A 101 -5.72 4.17 -12.67
C LEU A 101 -6.62 4.33 -11.45
N ASN A 102 -7.91 4.56 -11.67
CA ASN A 102 -8.82 4.82 -10.57
C ASN A 102 -8.98 3.60 -9.66
N ILE A 103 -8.72 3.82 -8.36
CA ILE A 103 -8.78 2.75 -7.35
C ILE A 103 -10.24 2.45 -6.99
N ARG A 104 -11.06 3.47 -6.79
CA ARG A 104 -12.44 3.32 -6.32
C ARG A 104 -13.38 2.65 -7.32
N ASN A 105 -13.16 2.81 -8.61
CA ASN A 105 -13.93 2.11 -9.65
C ASN A 105 -13.33 0.75 -10.02
N THR A 106 -12.21 0.36 -9.39
CA THR A 106 -11.47 -0.90 -9.57
C THR A 106 -10.64 -1.03 -10.85
N ASP A 107 -10.48 0.04 -11.64
CA ASP A 107 -9.64 0.02 -12.85
C ASP A 107 -8.17 -0.23 -12.50
N SER A 108 -7.75 0.21 -11.31
CA SER A 108 -6.40 -0.02 -10.79
C SER A 108 -6.02 -1.50 -10.63
N ALA A 109 -6.96 -2.42 -10.51
CA ALA A 109 -6.67 -3.84 -10.31
C ALA A 109 -6.57 -4.60 -11.63
N PHE A 110 -5.48 -5.34 -11.84
CA PHE A 110 -5.22 -6.08 -13.07
C PHE A 110 -5.95 -7.43 -13.15
N ASP A 111 -6.47 -7.92 -12.04
CA ASP A 111 -7.16 -9.20 -11.99
C ASP A 111 -8.49 -9.14 -11.24
N PRO A 112 -9.40 -10.14 -11.45
CA PRO A 112 -10.69 -10.18 -10.76
C PRO A 112 -10.58 -10.29 -9.23
N LYS A 113 -9.48 -10.86 -8.71
CA LYS A 113 -9.24 -10.97 -7.26
C LYS A 113 -8.96 -9.59 -6.66
N GLY A 114 -8.10 -8.80 -7.31
CA GLY A 114 -7.82 -7.42 -6.90
C GLY A 114 -9.08 -6.55 -6.91
N LYS A 115 -9.91 -6.67 -7.97
CA LYS A 115 -11.20 -5.96 -8.05
C LYS A 115 -12.14 -6.32 -6.90
N ARG A 116 -12.24 -7.61 -6.54
CA ARG A 116 -13.03 -8.06 -5.39
C ARG A 116 -12.50 -7.52 -4.06
N ILE A 117 -11.17 -7.49 -3.90
CA ILE A 117 -10.53 -6.94 -2.69
C ILE A 117 -10.86 -5.46 -2.54
N ILE A 118 -10.70 -4.64 -3.59
CA ILE A 118 -11.04 -3.23 -3.55
C ILE A 118 -12.52 -3.03 -3.19
N ASN A 119 -13.43 -3.70 -3.92
CA ASN A 119 -14.86 -3.60 -3.64
C ASN A 119 -15.21 -3.97 -2.19
N ALA A 120 -14.66 -5.05 -1.67
CA ALA A 120 -14.86 -5.44 -0.29
C ALA A 120 -14.36 -4.39 0.70
N LEU A 121 -13.16 -3.83 0.48
CA LEU A 121 -12.56 -2.82 1.35
C LEU A 121 -13.40 -1.54 1.43
N ILE A 122 -13.99 -1.11 0.32
CA ILE A 122 -14.88 0.07 0.29
C ILE A 122 -16.34 -0.26 0.64
N GLY A 123 -16.64 -1.53 0.92
CA GLY A 123 -17.99 -1.97 1.31
C GLY A 123 -18.97 -2.10 0.17
N ARG A 124 -18.50 -2.38 -1.05
CA ARG A 124 -19.33 -2.65 -2.23
C ARG A 124 -19.50 -4.15 -2.47
N GLY A 125 -20.68 -4.52 -2.95
CA GLY A 125 -21.03 -5.89 -3.24
C GLY A 125 -21.44 -6.68 -1.98
N GLU A 126 -21.55 -7.99 -2.15
CA GLU A 126 -22.03 -8.89 -1.11
C GLU A 126 -20.92 -9.22 -0.10
N LYS A 127 -21.25 -9.13 1.19
CA LYS A 127 -20.35 -9.54 2.28
C LYS A 127 -20.44 -11.05 2.49
N ASP A 128 -19.90 -11.82 1.57
CA ASP A 128 -19.88 -13.29 1.61
C ASP A 128 -18.47 -13.80 1.97
N ARG A 129 -18.43 -14.56 3.07
CA ARG A 129 -17.17 -15.13 3.60
C ARG A 129 -16.55 -16.17 2.67
N ASN A 130 -17.37 -16.99 2.02
CA ASN A 130 -16.90 -18.06 1.13
C ASN A 130 -16.27 -17.47 -0.14
N ARG A 131 -16.83 -16.39 -0.67
CA ARG A 131 -16.34 -15.70 -1.86
C ARG A 131 -15.12 -14.83 -1.59
N LEU A 132 -15.08 -14.15 -0.43
CA LEU A 132 -14.03 -13.22 -0.08
C LEU A 132 -12.83 -13.88 0.62
N GLY A 133 -13.07 -15.00 1.30
CA GLY A 133 -12.12 -15.61 2.23
C GLY A 133 -11.96 -14.80 3.52
N ASN A 134 -11.52 -15.45 4.60
CA ASN A 134 -11.42 -14.84 5.93
C ASN A 134 -10.61 -13.54 5.97
N GLY A 135 -9.50 -13.49 5.21
CA GLY A 135 -8.57 -12.36 5.21
C GLY A 135 -9.19 -11.06 4.67
N VAL A 136 -10.03 -11.16 3.63
CA VAL A 136 -10.72 -10.01 3.03
C VAL A 136 -12.03 -9.72 3.76
N TYR A 137 -12.79 -10.76 4.10
CA TYR A 137 -14.09 -10.66 4.76
C TYR A 137 -14.07 -9.81 6.03
N LYS A 138 -13.05 -9.98 6.90
CA LYS A 138 -12.91 -9.21 8.14
C LYS A 138 -12.65 -7.71 7.93
N HIS A 139 -12.25 -7.32 6.72
CA HIS A 139 -11.98 -5.93 6.34
C HIS A 139 -13.06 -5.34 5.43
N PHE A 140 -14.20 -6.01 5.29
CA PHE A 140 -15.31 -5.50 4.48
C PHE A 140 -15.79 -4.13 4.99
N GLY A 141 -15.75 -3.12 4.12
CA GLY A 141 -16.14 -1.74 4.43
C GLY A 141 -15.16 -0.97 5.30
N ARG A 142 -13.95 -1.52 5.57
CA ARG A 142 -12.98 -0.92 6.49
C ARG A 142 -12.50 0.47 6.06
N VAL A 143 -12.46 0.72 4.75
CA VAL A 143 -12.00 1.99 4.18
C VAL A 143 -13.08 2.62 3.31
N ARG A 144 -14.34 2.45 3.69
CA ARG A 144 -15.49 3.06 3.00
C ARG A 144 -15.31 4.58 2.89
N ASP A 145 -14.89 5.22 3.96
CA ASP A 145 -14.70 6.66 4.07
C ASP A 145 -13.27 7.11 3.72
N GLY A 146 -12.42 6.18 3.26
CA GLY A 146 -11.03 6.43 2.90
C GLY A 146 -10.02 5.91 3.93
N PHE A 147 -8.77 6.20 3.66
CA PHE A 147 -7.62 5.91 4.53
C PHE A 147 -7.22 7.14 5.34
N ASP A 148 -6.60 6.93 6.49
CA ASP A 148 -6.04 8.02 7.30
C ASP A 148 -4.76 8.57 6.65
N VAL A 149 -3.99 7.71 5.96
CA VAL A 149 -2.74 8.08 5.28
C VAL A 149 -2.68 7.46 3.89
N ILE A 150 -2.34 8.27 2.90
CA ILE A 150 -1.96 7.84 1.55
C ILE A 150 -0.46 8.00 1.42
N SER A 151 0.24 6.94 1.07
CA SER A 151 1.70 6.90 0.92
C SER A 151 2.09 6.63 -0.53
N ASN A 152 3.03 7.44 -1.03
CA ASN A 152 3.66 7.23 -2.34
C ASN A 152 5.16 7.52 -2.21
N GLN A 153 5.98 6.46 -2.09
CA GLN A 153 7.39 6.58 -1.74
C GLN A 153 8.31 6.25 -2.93
N PHE A 154 9.09 7.24 -3.40
CA PHE A 154 10.02 7.15 -4.54
C PHE A 154 9.39 6.77 -5.87
N SER A 155 8.12 7.04 -6.08
CA SER A 155 7.38 6.61 -7.27
C SER A 155 6.47 7.68 -7.85
N ILE A 156 6.47 8.87 -7.28
CA ILE A 156 5.60 9.96 -7.72
C ILE A 156 5.81 10.33 -9.20
N HIS A 157 7.03 10.17 -9.71
CA HIS A 157 7.36 10.44 -11.11
C HIS A 157 6.58 9.57 -12.12
N TYR A 158 6.12 8.38 -11.72
CA TYR A 158 5.27 7.54 -12.58
C TYR A 158 3.86 8.13 -12.76
N PHE A 159 3.42 8.97 -11.84
CA PHE A 159 2.10 9.62 -11.89
C PHE A 159 2.12 10.94 -12.67
N PHE A 160 3.30 11.37 -13.13
CA PHE A 160 3.50 12.60 -13.90
C PHE A 160 3.92 12.32 -15.35
N SER A 161 3.60 11.14 -15.88
CA SER A 161 3.91 10.78 -17.27
C SER A 161 3.09 11.59 -18.29
N ASP A 162 1.87 11.94 -17.93
CA ASP A 162 0.91 12.69 -18.75
C ASP A 162 -0.17 13.33 -17.86
N VAL A 163 -0.98 14.22 -18.45
CA VAL A 163 -2.04 14.96 -17.74
C VAL A 163 -3.09 14.03 -17.13
N ASN A 164 -3.43 12.93 -17.81
CA ASN A 164 -4.43 11.99 -17.29
C ASN A 164 -3.92 11.29 -16.04
N SER A 165 -2.65 10.87 -16.04
CA SER A 165 -1.99 10.24 -14.88
C SER A 165 -1.98 11.16 -13.67
N VAL A 166 -1.68 12.45 -13.86
CA VAL A 166 -1.73 13.48 -12.80
C VAL A 166 -3.15 13.64 -12.25
N ASN A 167 -4.14 13.75 -13.14
CA ASN A 167 -5.54 13.89 -12.75
C ASN A 167 -6.03 12.67 -11.97
N GLU A 168 -5.69 11.44 -12.41
CA GLU A 168 -6.05 10.23 -11.69
C GLU A 168 -5.31 10.12 -10.34
N PHE A 169 -4.06 10.57 -10.25
CA PHE A 169 -3.36 10.64 -8.97
C PHE A 169 -4.08 11.58 -7.99
N ALA A 170 -4.42 12.80 -8.44
CA ALA A 170 -5.18 13.74 -7.62
C ALA A 170 -6.54 13.18 -7.21
N ARG A 171 -7.24 12.54 -8.15
CA ARG A 171 -8.52 11.85 -7.89
C ARG A 171 -8.37 10.72 -6.88
N ASN A 172 -7.36 9.86 -7.02
CA ASN A 172 -7.09 8.78 -6.09
C ASN A 172 -6.75 9.32 -4.69
N CYS A 173 -5.97 10.39 -4.60
CA CYS A 173 -5.69 11.05 -3.32
C CYS A 173 -6.99 11.57 -2.68
N SER A 174 -7.81 12.31 -3.43
CA SER A 174 -9.07 12.87 -2.93
C SER A 174 -10.08 11.80 -2.53
N GLN A 175 -10.31 10.81 -3.39
CA GLN A 175 -11.34 9.79 -3.17
C GLN A 175 -10.97 8.76 -2.09
N ASN A 176 -9.68 8.51 -1.87
CA ASN A 176 -9.22 7.50 -0.93
C ASN A 176 -8.70 8.06 0.39
N SER A 177 -8.67 9.39 0.57
CA SER A 177 -8.33 10.03 1.84
C SER A 177 -9.59 10.28 2.67
N LYS A 178 -9.52 10.02 3.96
CA LYS A 178 -10.50 10.55 4.93
C LYS A 178 -10.37 12.06 5.02
N ILE A 179 -11.45 12.73 5.41
CA ILE A 179 -11.39 14.14 5.81
C ILE A 179 -10.40 14.26 6.99
N GLY A 180 -9.41 15.14 6.86
CA GLY A 180 -8.32 15.29 7.83
C GLY A 180 -7.20 14.24 7.70
N GLY A 181 -7.25 13.38 6.68
CA GLY A 181 -6.17 12.45 6.34
C GLY A 181 -5.00 13.14 5.65
N TYR A 182 -3.88 12.43 5.54
CA TYR A 182 -2.64 12.94 4.96
C TYR A 182 -2.25 12.20 3.68
N VAL A 183 -1.68 12.94 2.73
CA VAL A 183 -0.97 12.39 1.57
C VAL A 183 0.51 12.65 1.78
N VAL A 184 1.32 11.61 1.79
CA VAL A 184 2.75 11.67 2.09
C VAL A 184 3.58 10.95 1.04
N GLY A 185 4.75 11.49 0.73
CA GLY A 185 5.66 10.91 -0.25
C GLY A 185 7.01 11.60 -0.29
N CYS A 186 7.96 11.00 -1.01
CA CYS A 186 9.26 11.58 -1.31
C CYS A 186 9.79 11.03 -2.65
#